data_46af0b2c8905e87fdd7140ce47539fc3
#
_entry.id   46af0b2c8905e87fdd7140ce47539fc3
#
_cell.length_a   1.000
_cell.length_b   1.000
_cell.length_c   1.000
_cell.angle_alpha   90.00
_cell.angle_beta   90.00
_cell.angle_gamma   90.00
#
_symmetry.space_group_name_H-M   'P 1'
#
loop_
_entity.id
_entity.type
_entity.pdbx_description
1 polymer ?
#
loop_
_entity_poly.entity_id
_entity_poly.type
_entity_poly.pdbx_seq_one_letter_code
_entity_poly.pdbx_strand_id
1 'polypeptide(L)'
;VVQALSEEERHRSLASVRRAREREKRAAHGEGEPQEIKKIVREVVIPEAVTVQELANRMAVRGGDVVKVLMKMGVMATVNEVIESDTAELVVDEFGHKAKRVSESDVEIGLRGGEDDEEALVTRPPVVTVMGHVDHGKTSLLDALRDTDIVSGEAGGITQHIGAYQIETEEGGKITFIDTPGHEAFTQMRARGADTTDIVVLVVAADDGVMPQTAEAIQHAQAAEVPLIVAINKMDLPNANPDRVRNDLLQHNVILENVGGDVLAVEVSAKDGTNLGKLVETIKLQAELLELKANPDRPGEGVVVETRVDRGRGVVATVLVQRGTIGIGDIFVAGGSWGRVRALVDDKGSQISEAGPSQPVEVLGLNDTPNAGNEVVVVADESRAREVTEYRGNVIRDQQVASARRGTLEQMFSEIAEGEASEVPLVVKADAHGSLEAILANLAGLGTDEVKARILLSGVGGIN
;
A
#
# COMPACT_ATOMS: atom_id res chain seq x y z
N VAL A 1 28.16 91.60 -1.78
CA VAL A 1 28.93 90.37 -1.89
C VAL A 1 28.33 89.36 -0.95
N VAL A 2 27.25 88.81 -1.42
CA VAL A 2 26.49 87.76 -0.81
C VAL A 2 26.73 86.54 -1.67
N GLN A 3 27.54 85.62 -1.26
CA GLN A 3 27.62 84.28 -1.85
C GLN A 3 28.71 83.47 -1.15
N ALA A 4 28.43 82.82 -0.15
CA ALA A 4 29.18 81.65 0.35
C ALA A 4 28.62 81.09 1.64
N LEU A 5 27.32 80.97 1.79
CA LEU A 5 26.74 80.29 2.95
C LEU A 5 25.48 79.48 2.60
N SER A 6 25.57 78.74 1.52
CA SER A 6 24.45 77.88 1.19
C SER A 6 24.87 76.55 0.54
N GLU A 7 25.87 75.91 1.02
CA GLU A 7 26.22 74.57 0.61
C GLU A 7 26.75 73.78 1.81
N GLU A 8 25.99 72.83 2.18
CA GLU A 8 26.27 71.62 2.99
C GLU A 8 25.34 71.35 4.14
N GLU A 9 24.09 71.55 3.94
CA GLU A 9 23.13 70.67 4.63
C GLU A 9 22.89 69.43 3.74
N ARG A 10 23.88 68.52 3.78
CA ARG A 10 23.67 67.15 3.30
C ARG A 10 22.60 66.52 4.19
N HIS A 11 21.41 66.35 3.63
CA HIS A 11 20.36 65.56 4.23
C HIS A 11 20.90 64.16 4.58
N ARG A 12 21.33 63.95 5.79
CA ARG A 12 21.65 62.62 6.29
C ARG A 12 20.40 61.77 6.23
N SER A 13 20.44 60.68 5.49
CA SER A 13 19.28 59.79 5.36
C SER A 13 18.84 59.33 6.75
N LEU A 14 17.54 59.21 6.97
CA LEU A 14 16.96 58.74 8.23
C LEU A 14 17.61 57.42 8.73
N ALA A 15 18.11 56.60 7.85
CA ALA A 15 18.88 55.41 8.16
C ALA A 15 20.26 55.70 8.77
N SER A 16 20.94 56.80 8.35
CA SER A 16 22.23 57.20 8.90
C SER A 16 22.10 57.84 10.28
N VAL A 17 21.01 58.58 10.53
CA VAL A 17 20.67 59.15 11.82
C VAL A 17 20.28 58.04 12.82
N ARG A 18 19.56 57.03 12.33
CA ARG A 18 19.20 55.86 13.18
C ARG A 18 20.44 55.06 13.58
N ARG A 19 21.38 54.83 12.67
CA ARG A 19 22.67 54.17 13.00
C ARG A 19 23.56 54.97 13.90
N ALA A 20 23.56 56.28 13.80
CA ALA A 20 24.30 57.15 14.71
C ALA A 20 23.72 57.10 16.13
N ARG A 21 22.38 57.19 16.29
CA ARG A 21 21.69 57.03 17.56
C ARG A 21 21.87 55.66 18.18
N GLU A 22 21.92 54.57 17.40
CA GLU A 22 22.23 53.25 17.91
C GLU A 22 23.67 53.11 18.38
N ARG A 23 24.62 53.76 17.68
CA ARG A 23 26.03 53.82 18.13
C ARG A 23 26.20 54.64 19.42
N GLU A 24 25.53 55.77 19.54
CA GLU A 24 25.52 56.56 20.79
C GLU A 24 24.87 55.83 21.95
N LYS A 25 23.77 55.12 21.74
CA LYS A 25 23.17 54.25 22.75
C LYS A 25 24.08 53.10 23.16
N ARG A 26 24.86 52.52 22.23
CA ARG A 26 25.86 51.50 22.55
C ARG A 26 27.08 52.06 23.29
N ALA A 27 27.49 53.30 23.02
CA ALA A 27 28.59 53.96 23.73
C ALA A 27 28.21 54.44 25.15
N ALA A 28 26.92 54.78 25.37
CA ALA A 28 26.38 55.15 26.66
C ALA A 28 26.10 53.97 27.61
N HIS A 29 26.17 52.73 27.11
CA HIS A 29 26.05 51.48 27.88
C HIS A 29 27.41 50.74 27.96
N GLY A 30 28.50 51.47 28.01
CA GLY A 30 29.80 50.92 28.29
C GLY A 30 29.96 50.64 29.79
N GLU A 31 30.47 49.40 30.08
CA GLU A 31 30.79 48.88 31.41
C GLU A 31 29.65 48.23 32.18
N GLY A 32 29.09 47.19 31.60
CA GLY A 32 28.44 46.09 32.30
C GLY A 32 29.19 44.80 31.98
N GLU A 33 29.44 44.00 32.98
CA GLU A 33 30.10 42.69 32.93
C GLU A 33 29.63 41.84 31.77
N PRO A 34 30.45 40.94 31.19
CA PRO A 34 30.03 40.06 30.09
C PRO A 34 28.91 39.17 30.64
N GLN A 35 27.66 39.53 30.32
CA GLN A 35 26.54 38.61 30.46
C GLN A 35 26.88 37.40 29.59
N GLU A 36 27.15 36.28 30.24
CA GLU A 36 27.11 34.97 29.57
C GLU A 36 25.80 34.89 28.83
N ILE A 37 25.88 35.04 27.50
CA ILE A 37 24.75 34.76 26.62
C ILE A 37 24.47 33.28 26.83
N LYS A 38 23.43 32.97 27.61
CA LYS A 38 22.93 31.61 27.76
C LYS A 38 22.70 31.11 26.34
N LYS A 39 23.58 30.23 25.85
CA LYS A 39 23.39 29.55 24.56
C LYS A 39 22.05 28.83 24.63
N ILE A 40 21.11 29.25 23.83
CA ILE A 40 19.82 28.59 23.75
C ILE A 40 20.08 27.25 23.08
N VAL A 41 20.08 26.18 23.87
CA VAL A 41 20.16 24.82 23.37
C VAL A 41 18.87 24.56 22.61
N ARG A 42 18.99 24.25 21.31
CA ARG A 42 17.87 23.90 20.46
C ARG A 42 17.97 22.42 20.11
N GLU A 43 16.85 21.78 19.95
CA GLU A 43 16.74 20.46 19.35
C GLU A 43 16.72 20.63 17.83
N VAL A 44 17.73 20.10 17.15
CA VAL A 44 17.92 20.23 15.70
C VAL A 44 17.64 18.89 15.06
N VAL A 45 16.62 18.84 14.22
CA VAL A 45 16.25 17.66 13.46
C VAL A 45 17.23 17.50 12.28
N ILE A 46 17.89 16.35 12.19
CA ILE A 46 18.88 16.02 11.15
C ILE A 46 18.33 14.85 10.31
N PRO A 47 17.99 15.05 9.03
CA PRO A 47 17.70 13.97 8.10
C PRO A 47 18.98 13.23 7.69
N GLU A 48 18.84 12.13 6.95
CA GLU A 48 19.98 11.32 6.45
C GLU A 48 20.96 12.12 5.59
N ALA A 49 20.43 13.08 4.82
CA ALA A 49 21.20 14.00 4.00
C ALA A 49 20.65 15.42 4.16
N VAL A 50 21.51 16.39 4.45
CA VAL A 50 21.11 17.78 4.67
C VAL A 50 22.13 18.74 4.04
N THR A 51 21.65 19.82 3.41
CA THR A 51 22.58 20.85 2.93
C THR A 51 23.13 21.67 4.08
N VAL A 52 24.39 22.12 3.96
CA VAL A 52 25.04 22.98 4.97
C VAL A 52 24.21 24.24 5.25
N GLN A 53 23.56 24.81 4.23
CA GLN A 53 22.66 25.97 4.37
C GLN A 53 21.42 25.67 5.21
N GLU A 54 20.81 24.53 4.98
CA GLU A 54 19.61 24.12 5.70
C GLU A 54 19.93 23.78 7.16
N LEU A 55 21.02 23.07 7.41
CA LEU A 55 21.52 22.80 8.75
C LEU A 55 21.79 24.08 9.52
N ALA A 56 22.43 25.07 8.87
CA ALA A 56 22.68 26.39 9.45
C ALA A 56 21.38 27.13 9.81
N ASN A 57 20.36 27.06 8.94
CA ASN A 57 19.05 27.65 9.18
C ASN A 57 18.34 27.00 10.39
N ARG A 58 18.39 25.67 10.49
CA ARG A 58 17.79 24.90 11.61
C ARG A 58 18.46 25.21 12.94
N MET A 59 19.77 25.42 12.96
CA MET A 59 20.52 25.87 14.13
C MET A 59 20.39 27.37 14.38
N ALA A 60 19.83 28.14 13.47
CA ALA A 60 19.80 29.61 13.45
C ALA A 60 21.20 30.25 13.53
N VAL A 61 22.18 29.66 12.81
CA VAL A 61 23.56 30.15 12.67
C VAL A 61 23.83 30.55 11.21
N ARG A 62 24.99 31.16 10.95
CA ARG A 62 25.36 31.52 9.57
C ARG A 62 25.99 30.34 8.87
N GLY A 63 25.62 30.06 7.61
CA GLY A 63 26.20 28.98 6.82
C GLY A 63 27.72 29.00 6.74
N GLY A 64 28.32 30.19 6.66
CA GLY A 64 29.78 30.36 6.71
C GLY A 64 30.44 29.93 8.01
N ASP A 65 29.74 29.95 9.13
CA ASP A 65 30.28 29.47 10.41
C ASP A 65 30.21 27.94 10.48
N VAL A 66 29.20 27.34 9.91
CA VAL A 66 29.10 25.88 9.74
C VAL A 66 30.21 25.37 8.82
N VAL A 67 30.47 26.02 7.70
CA VAL A 67 31.59 25.68 6.79
C VAL A 67 32.95 25.75 7.51
N LYS A 68 33.17 26.75 8.36
CA LYS A 68 34.42 26.85 9.17
C LYS A 68 34.59 25.67 10.14
N VAL A 69 33.51 25.20 10.76
CA VAL A 69 33.54 24.04 11.65
C VAL A 69 33.82 22.77 10.85
N LEU A 70 33.16 22.58 9.71
CA LEU A 70 33.43 21.46 8.79
C LEU A 70 34.89 21.42 8.34
N MET A 71 35.45 22.57 7.96
CA MET A 71 36.88 22.68 7.62
C MET A 71 37.82 22.32 8.79
N LYS A 72 37.48 22.67 10.02
CA LYS A 72 38.26 22.25 11.20
C LYS A 72 38.21 20.74 11.43
N MET A 73 37.11 20.10 11.08
CA MET A 73 36.91 18.65 11.14
C MET A 73 37.55 17.91 9.95
N GLY A 74 38.12 18.64 8.96
CA GLY A 74 38.75 18.07 7.78
C GLY A 74 37.80 17.80 6.63
N VAL A 75 36.55 18.24 6.75
CA VAL A 75 35.54 18.09 5.68
C VAL A 75 35.48 19.39 4.87
N MET A 76 35.81 19.28 3.59
CA MET A 76 35.72 20.43 2.66
C MET A 76 34.32 20.42 2.04
N ALA A 77 33.43 21.25 2.56
CA ALA A 77 32.07 21.39 2.04
C ALA A 77 31.73 22.86 1.78
N THR A 78 31.03 23.12 0.70
CA THR A 78 30.44 24.43 0.37
C THR A 78 29.06 24.58 0.99
N VAL A 79 28.52 25.81 1.01
CA VAL A 79 27.24 26.11 1.65
C VAL A 79 26.06 25.34 1.03
N ASN A 80 26.15 25.02 -0.27
CA ASN A 80 25.09 24.30 -1.00
C ASN A 80 25.34 22.78 -1.09
N GLU A 81 26.41 22.31 -0.50
CA GLU A 81 26.76 20.90 -0.53
C GLU A 81 26.00 20.10 0.51
N VAL A 82 25.69 18.86 0.15
CA VAL A 82 24.97 17.92 1.03
C VAL A 82 25.98 17.21 1.92
N ILE A 83 25.72 17.18 3.21
CA ILE A 83 26.50 16.44 4.20
C ILE A 83 25.67 15.30 4.79
N GLU A 84 26.34 14.22 5.15
CA GLU A 84 25.74 13.05 5.79
C GLU A 84 25.33 13.34 7.23
N SER A 85 24.34 12.60 7.74
CA SER A 85 23.81 12.75 9.08
C SER A 85 24.87 12.68 10.18
N ASP A 86 25.87 11.81 10.05
CA ASP A 86 26.97 11.65 11.01
C ASP A 86 27.82 12.92 11.12
N THR A 87 28.13 13.52 9.99
CA THR A 87 28.88 14.79 9.93
C THR A 87 28.02 15.95 10.45
N ALA A 88 26.73 15.96 10.13
CA ALA A 88 25.80 16.98 10.59
C ALA A 88 25.61 16.94 12.13
N GLU A 89 25.53 15.75 12.71
CA GLU A 89 25.41 15.55 14.17
C GLU A 89 26.64 16.11 14.92
N LEU A 90 27.84 15.80 14.44
CA LEU A 90 29.08 16.35 15.01
C LEU A 90 29.12 17.88 14.94
N VAL A 91 28.62 18.47 13.86
CA VAL A 91 28.52 19.92 13.73
C VAL A 91 27.53 20.52 14.73
N VAL A 92 26.35 19.90 14.88
CA VAL A 92 25.32 20.36 15.83
C VAL A 92 25.79 20.31 17.25
N ASP A 93 26.51 19.25 17.63
CA ASP A 93 27.11 19.11 18.95
C ASP A 93 28.19 20.15 19.21
N GLU A 94 29.03 20.50 18.23
CA GLU A 94 30.07 21.53 18.34
C GLU A 94 29.46 22.94 18.60
N PHE A 95 28.28 23.20 18.04
CA PHE A 95 27.52 24.43 18.32
C PHE A 95 26.77 24.36 19.66
N GLY A 96 26.74 23.21 20.34
CA GLY A 96 26.11 23.01 21.65
C GLY A 96 24.59 22.87 21.57
N HIS A 97 24.08 22.39 20.46
CA HIS A 97 22.68 22.02 20.25
C HIS A 97 22.51 20.52 20.46
N LYS A 98 21.27 20.06 20.62
CA LYS A 98 20.96 18.63 20.66
C LYS A 98 20.56 18.15 19.25
N ALA A 99 21.27 17.18 18.72
CA ALA A 99 20.91 16.51 17.50
C ALA A 99 19.78 15.51 17.75
N LYS A 100 18.75 15.56 16.91
CA LYS A 100 17.73 14.53 16.82
C LYS A 100 17.77 13.99 15.39
N ARG A 101 18.33 12.80 15.23
CA ARG A 101 18.27 12.13 13.93
C ARG A 101 16.83 11.78 13.64
N VAL A 102 16.40 12.12 12.46
CA VAL A 102 15.15 11.65 11.88
C VAL A 102 15.56 10.97 10.59
N SER A 103 15.49 9.66 10.57
CA SER A 103 15.56 8.91 9.31
C SER A 103 14.35 9.29 8.48
N GLU A 104 14.52 9.36 7.16
CA GLU A 104 13.36 9.52 6.29
C GLU A 104 12.35 8.38 6.51
N SER A 105 12.83 7.21 6.95
CA SER A 105 11.98 6.09 7.37
C SER A 105 11.24 6.33 8.69
N ASP A 106 11.68 7.28 9.54
CA ASP A 106 10.97 7.62 10.79
C ASP A 106 9.58 8.23 10.53
N VAL A 107 9.36 8.70 9.30
CA VAL A 107 8.04 9.14 8.83
C VAL A 107 7.03 7.98 8.86
N GLU A 108 7.47 6.76 8.71
CA GLU A 108 6.61 5.57 8.80
C GLU A 108 6.43 5.05 10.24
N ILE A 109 7.30 5.47 11.18
CA ILE A 109 7.17 5.07 12.58
C ILE A 109 5.89 5.66 13.18
N GLY A 110 5.06 4.79 13.72
CA GLY A 110 3.78 5.18 14.34
C GLY A 110 2.63 5.40 13.35
N LEU A 111 2.80 5.08 12.07
CA LEU A 111 1.67 4.97 11.13
C LEU A 111 0.77 3.81 11.51
N ARG A 112 1.37 2.64 11.76
CA ARG A 112 0.65 1.53 12.36
C ARG A 112 0.49 1.82 13.84
N GLY A 113 -0.72 1.76 14.35
CA GLY A 113 -0.96 1.80 15.80
C GLY A 113 -0.14 0.72 16.51
N GLY A 114 0.17 0.92 17.80
CA GLY A 114 0.81 -0.09 18.62
C GLY A 114 0.02 -1.40 18.69
N GLU A 115 0.57 -2.38 19.43
CA GLU A 115 -0.16 -3.60 19.76
C GLU A 115 -1.45 -3.26 20.50
N ASP A 116 -2.53 -3.95 20.15
CA ASP A 116 -3.83 -3.72 20.76
C ASP A 116 -3.89 -4.35 22.18
N ASP A 117 -4.53 -3.68 23.10
CA ASP A 117 -4.83 -4.25 24.42
C ASP A 117 -5.79 -5.43 24.25
N GLU A 118 -5.49 -6.54 24.91
CA GLU A 118 -6.30 -7.77 24.82
C GLU A 118 -7.77 -7.54 25.23
N GLU A 119 -8.03 -6.59 26.13
CA GLU A 119 -9.36 -6.23 26.59
C GLU A 119 -10.19 -5.48 25.53
N ALA A 120 -9.55 -4.86 24.55
CA ALA A 120 -10.22 -4.13 23.46
C ALA A 120 -10.50 -5.01 22.23
N LEU A 121 -10.05 -6.27 22.24
CA LEU A 121 -10.21 -7.18 21.12
C LEU A 121 -11.61 -7.78 21.10
N VAL A 122 -12.33 -7.61 19.99
CA VAL A 122 -13.65 -8.17 19.73
C VAL A 122 -13.55 -9.19 18.59
N THR A 123 -14.35 -10.24 18.65
CA THR A 123 -14.45 -11.25 17.57
C THR A 123 -14.88 -10.57 16.27
N ARG A 124 -14.16 -10.82 15.18
CA ARG A 124 -14.46 -10.30 13.85
C ARG A 124 -14.92 -11.40 12.89
N PRO A 125 -15.69 -11.06 11.86
CA PRO A 125 -16.04 -11.98 10.79
C PRO A 125 -14.78 -12.56 10.11
N PRO A 126 -14.78 -13.85 9.71
CA PRO A 126 -13.71 -14.40 8.91
C PRO A 126 -13.72 -13.81 7.49
N VAL A 127 -12.53 -13.64 6.95
CA VAL A 127 -12.32 -13.29 5.55
C VAL A 127 -11.88 -14.54 4.80
N VAL A 128 -12.61 -14.88 3.75
CA VAL A 128 -12.48 -16.16 3.03
C VAL A 128 -12.23 -15.90 1.56
N THR A 129 -11.11 -16.36 1.02
CA THR A 129 -10.88 -16.31 -0.43
C THR A 129 -11.29 -17.61 -1.08
N VAL A 130 -12.01 -17.49 -2.21
CA VAL A 130 -12.42 -18.65 -3.03
C VAL A 130 -11.47 -18.78 -4.21
N MET A 131 -10.81 -19.93 -4.31
CA MET A 131 -9.81 -20.23 -5.34
C MET A 131 -10.12 -21.56 -6.04
N GLY A 132 -9.49 -21.78 -7.19
CA GLY A 132 -9.61 -23.01 -7.95
C GLY A 132 -9.55 -22.75 -9.45
N HIS A 133 -9.68 -23.83 -10.23
CA HIS A 133 -9.59 -23.79 -11.69
C HIS A 133 -10.75 -23.02 -12.33
N VAL A 134 -10.57 -22.59 -13.59
CA VAL A 134 -11.67 -22.06 -14.42
C VAL A 134 -12.75 -23.13 -14.55
N ASP A 135 -14.02 -22.73 -14.65
CA ASP A 135 -15.19 -23.62 -14.82
C ASP A 135 -15.43 -24.63 -13.69
N HIS A 136 -14.71 -24.57 -12.57
CA HIS A 136 -15.01 -25.38 -11.38
C HIS A 136 -16.21 -24.83 -10.57
N GLY A 137 -16.79 -23.71 -11.01
CA GLY A 137 -18.00 -23.15 -10.43
C GLY A 137 -17.79 -22.29 -9.18
N LYS A 138 -16.64 -21.60 -9.05
CA LYS A 138 -16.34 -20.66 -7.96
C LYS A 138 -17.40 -19.57 -7.85
N THR A 139 -17.59 -18.79 -8.91
CA THR A 139 -18.56 -17.68 -8.95
C THR A 139 -19.98 -18.19 -8.79
N SER A 140 -20.32 -19.34 -9.40
CA SER A 140 -21.64 -19.97 -9.21
C SER A 140 -21.88 -20.41 -7.76
N LEU A 141 -20.84 -20.91 -7.06
CA LEU A 141 -20.92 -21.24 -5.65
C LEU A 141 -21.19 -20.00 -4.79
N LEU A 142 -20.49 -18.91 -5.10
CA LEU A 142 -20.64 -17.65 -4.42
C LEU A 142 -22.00 -17.00 -4.69
N ASP A 143 -22.49 -17.04 -5.94
CA ASP A 143 -23.84 -16.60 -6.29
C ASP A 143 -24.93 -17.37 -5.53
N ALA A 144 -24.76 -18.70 -5.45
CA ALA A 144 -25.69 -19.54 -4.68
C ALA A 144 -25.68 -19.24 -3.17
N LEU A 145 -24.54 -18.84 -2.62
CA LEU A 145 -24.41 -18.40 -1.22
C LEU A 145 -25.00 -17.01 -0.95
N ARG A 146 -25.01 -16.12 -1.97
CA ARG A 146 -25.54 -14.74 -1.88
C ARG A 146 -27.00 -14.62 -2.30
N ASP A 147 -27.58 -15.66 -2.88
CA ASP A 147 -28.86 -15.59 -3.57
C ASP A 147 -28.90 -14.50 -4.66
N THR A 148 -27.81 -14.45 -5.47
CA THR A 148 -27.59 -13.49 -6.58
C THR A 148 -27.24 -14.22 -7.87
N ASP A 149 -27.23 -13.48 -8.99
CA ASP A 149 -26.84 -14.00 -10.31
C ASP A 149 -25.86 -13.04 -11.00
N ILE A 150 -24.64 -12.99 -10.47
CA ILE A 150 -23.56 -12.14 -11.00
C ILE A 150 -22.95 -12.77 -12.25
N VAL A 151 -22.84 -14.10 -12.28
CA VAL A 151 -22.28 -14.85 -13.43
C VAL A 151 -22.96 -14.45 -14.75
N SER A 152 -24.28 -14.27 -14.76
CA SER A 152 -25.00 -13.87 -15.98
C SER A 152 -24.71 -12.44 -16.44
N GLY A 153 -24.23 -11.57 -15.54
CA GLY A 153 -23.88 -10.18 -15.80
C GLY A 153 -22.45 -9.94 -16.26
N GLU A 154 -21.54 -10.89 -16.01
CA GLU A 154 -20.12 -10.77 -16.38
C GLU A 154 -19.87 -11.11 -17.86
N ALA A 155 -18.98 -10.35 -18.49
CA ALA A 155 -18.59 -10.57 -19.88
C ALA A 155 -17.90 -11.95 -20.03
N GLY A 156 -18.56 -12.85 -20.75
CA GLY A 156 -18.07 -14.22 -20.96
C GLY A 156 -18.39 -15.19 -19.82
N GLY A 157 -19.13 -14.78 -18.77
CA GLY A 157 -19.50 -15.62 -17.64
C GLY A 157 -18.31 -16.04 -16.74
N ILE A 158 -17.25 -15.25 -16.73
CA ILE A 158 -16.04 -15.50 -15.93
C ILE A 158 -15.69 -14.29 -15.10
N THR A 159 -15.26 -14.51 -13.85
CA THR A 159 -14.76 -13.45 -12.99
C THR A 159 -13.41 -12.95 -13.49
N GLN A 160 -13.30 -11.64 -13.75
CA GLN A 160 -12.09 -10.98 -14.26
C GLN A 160 -11.50 -9.96 -13.28
N HIS A 161 -12.27 -9.55 -12.28
CA HIS A 161 -11.87 -8.62 -11.23
C HIS A 161 -11.94 -9.30 -9.88
N ILE A 162 -11.18 -8.80 -8.90
CA ILE A 162 -11.33 -9.27 -7.52
C ILE A 162 -12.60 -8.65 -6.94
N GLY A 163 -13.58 -9.49 -6.62
CA GLY A 163 -14.78 -9.11 -5.90
C GLY A 163 -14.63 -9.35 -4.40
N ALA A 164 -15.06 -8.41 -3.56
CA ALA A 164 -15.12 -8.59 -2.12
C ALA A 164 -16.52 -8.22 -1.61
N TYR A 165 -17.14 -9.09 -0.83
CA TYR A 165 -18.49 -8.90 -0.33
C TYR A 165 -18.77 -9.68 0.94
N GLN A 166 -19.81 -9.30 1.67
CA GLN A 166 -20.17 -9.87 2.95
C GLN A 166 -21.53 -10.53 2.89
N ILE A 167 -21.61 -11.78 3.35
CA ILE A 167 -22.87 -12.50 3.52
C ILE A 167 -23.25 -12.59 5.00
N GLU A 168 -24.55 -12.48 5.27
CA GLU A 168 -25.14 -12.77 6.58
C GLU A 168 -25.59 -14.23 6.61
N THR A 169 -25.18 -14.94 7.63
CA THR A 169 -25.60 -16.34 7.85
C THR A 169 -26.92 -16.37 8.62
N GLU A 170 -27.66 -17.48 8.53
CA GLU A 170 -28.95 -17.67 9.19
C GLU A 170 -28.92 -17.44 10.70
N GLU A 171 -27.77 -17.65 11.34
CA GLU A 171 -27.55 -17.43 12.79
C GLU A 171 -27.11 -15.99 13.12
N GLY A 172 -27.13 -15.06 12.17
CA GLY A 172 -26.76 -13.66 12.37
C GLY A 172 -25.26 -13.38 12.37
N GLY A 173 -24.40 -14.37 12.08
CA GLY A 173 -22.97 -14.16 11.85
C GLY A 173 -22.72 -13.62 10.45
N LYS A 174 -21.55 -12.99 10.24
CA LYS A 174 -21.13 -12.48 8.94
C LYS A 174 -19.89 -13.22 8.47
N ILE A 175 -19.76 -13.42 7.16
CA ILE A 175 -18.56 -13.97 6.50
C ILE A 175 -18.24 -13.05 5.31
N THR A 176 -17.00 -12.64 5.19
CA THR A 176 -16.53 -11.86 4.06
C THR A 176 -15.88 -12.77 3.04
N PHE A 177 -16.36 -12.76 1.81
CA PHE A 177 -15.79 -13.52 0.72
C PHE A 177 -15.00 -12.62 -0.23
N ILE A 178 -13.88 -13.15 -0.71
CA ILE A 178 -13.10 -12.58 -1.81
C ILE A 178 -13.15 -13.57 -2.97
N ASP A 179 -13.73 -13.14 -4.09
CA ASP A 179 -13.73 -13.90 -5.33
C ASP A 179 -12.50 -13.57 -6.17
N THR A 180 -11.77 -14.59 -6.58
CA THR A 180 -10.56 -14.43 -7.40
C THR A 180 -10.72 -15.09 -8.78
N PRO A 181 -10.21 -14.43 -9.85
CA PRO A 181 -10.22 -15.02 -11.19
C PRO A 181 -9.47 -16.34 -11.23
N GLY A 182 -10.04 -17.34 -11.94
CA GLY A 182 -9.44 -18.66 -12.08
C GLY A 182 -8.35 -18.78 -13.15
N HIS A 183 -8.29 -17.83 -14.10
CA HIS A 183 -7.41 -17.92 -15.27
C HIS A 183 -5.93 -17.71 -14.88
N GLU A 184 -5.01 -18.39 -15.55
CA GLU A 184 -3.55 -18.35 -15.30
C GLU A 184 -2.98 -16.93 -15.30
N ALA A 185 -3.49 -16.05 -16.17
CA ALA A 185 -3.07 -14.65 -16.25
C ALA A 185 -3.17 -13.88 -14.92
N PHE A 186 -3.97 -14.34 -13.94
CA PHE A 186 -4.30 -13.64 -12.72
C PHE A 186 -3.61 -14.22 -11.46
N THR A 187 -2.41 -14.81 -11.61
CA THR A 187 -1.62 -15.37 -10.51
C THR A 187 -1.39 -14.38 -9.36
N GLN A 188 -1.06 -13.12 -9.67
CA GLN A 188 -0.86 -12.09 -8.65
C GLN A 188 -2.14 -11.76 -7.86
N MET A 189 -3.30 -11.81 -8.51
CA MET A 189 -4.58 -11.62 -7.83
C MET A 189 -4.87 -12.77 -6.85
N ARG A 190 -4.54 -14.02 -7.20
CA ARG A 190 -4.68 -15.18 -6.30
C ARG A 190 -3.74 -15.11 -5.11
N ALA A 191 -2.46 -14.75 -5.33
CA ALA A 191 -1.51 -14.53 -4.26
C ALA A 191 -2.02 -13.48 -3.27
N ARG A 192 -2.43 -12.32 -3.78
CA ARG A 192 -3.02 -11.24 -2.96
C ARG A 192 -4.27 -11.70 -2.21
N GLY A 193 -5.14 -12.49 -2.86
CA GLY A 193 -6.29 -13.09 -2.22
C GLY A 193 -5.88 -13.95 -1.02
N ALA A 194 -4.85 -14.79 -1.14
CA ALA A 194 -4.34 -15.59 -0.03
C ALA A 194 -3.75 -14.72 1.10
N ASP A 195 -2.91 -13.74 0.76
CA ASP A 195 -2.21 -12.90 1.74
C ASP A 195 -3.15 -12.02 2.59
N THR A 196 -4.37 -11.76 2.09
CA THR A 196 -5.32 -10.85 2.76
C THR A 196 -6.41 -11.57 3.54
N THR A 197 -6.44 -12.91 3.55
CA THR A 197 -7.53 -13.71 4.10
C THR A 197 -7.13 -14.61 5.25
N ASP A 198 -8.13 -15.03 6.01
CA ASP A 198 -7.96 -15.94 7.15
C ASP A 198 -8.11 -17.42 6.75
N ILE A 199 -8.91 -17.67 5.70
CA ILE A 199 -9.24 -19.03 5.25
C ILE A 199 -9.29 -19.03 3.71
N VAL A 200 -8.78 -20.07 3.08
CA VAL A 200 -8.93 -20.30 1.64
C VAL A 200 -9.90 -21.45 1.41
N VAL A 201 -10.93 -21.22 0.59
CA VAL A 201 -11.84 -22.26 0.09
C VAL A 201 -11.41 -22.66 -1.31
N LEU A 202 -10.88 -23.86 -1.45
CA LEU A 202 -10.46 -24.45 -2.72
C LEU A 202 -11.63 -25.17 -3.36
N VAL A 203 -12.12 -24.65 -4.49
CA VAL A 203 -13.21 -25.28 -5.24
C VAL A 203 -12.64 -26.21 -6.30
N VAL A 204 -13.01 -27.48 -6.22
CA VAL A 204 -12.58 -28.52 -7.17
C VAL A 204 -13.83 -29.19 -7.73
N ALA A 205 -13.94 -29.24 -9.05
CA ALA A 205 -15.05 -29.94 -9.68
C ALA A 205 -14.87 -31.46 -9.61
N ALA A 206 -15.93 -32.17 -9.21
CA ALA A 206 -15.88 -33.62 -8.99
C ALA A 206 -15.71 -34.43 -10.29
N ASP A 207 -16.01 -33.84 -11.45
CA ASP A 207 -15.86 -34.44 -12.77
C ASP A 207 -14.46 -34.28 -13.35
N ASP A 208 -13.74 -33.18 -13.03
CA ASP A 208 -12.45 -32.83 -13.62
C ASP A 208 -11.26 -33.24 -12.73
N GLY A 209 -11.39 -33.12 -11.40
CA GLY A 209 -10.29 -33.36 -10.45
C GLY A 209 -9.36 -32.16 -10.27
N VAL A 210 -8.13 -32.41 -9.81
CA VAL A 210 -7.13 -31.34 -9.58
C VAL A 210 -6.49 -30.94 -10.89
N MET A 211 -6.68 -29.68 -11.29
CA MET A 211 -6.13 -29.05 -12.49
C MET A 211 -4.91 -28.18 -12.16
N PRO A 212 -4.07 -27.77 -13.12
CA PRO A 212 -2.84 -26.99 -12.85
C PRO A 212 -3.08 -25.72 -12.03
N GLN A 213 -4.15 -24.98 -12.29
CA GLN A 213 -4.50 -23.78 -11.53
C GLN A 213 -5.01 -24.08 -10.12
N THR A 214 -5.57 -25.28 -9.90
CA THR A 214 -5.91 -25.79 -8.57
C THR A 214 -4.63 -26.06 -7.77
N ALA A 215 -3.63 -26.67 -8.39
CA ALA A 215 -2.32 -26.89 -7.77
C ALA A 215 -1.61 -25.59 -7.42
N GLU A 216 -1.68 -24.59 -8.30
CA GLU A 216 -1.18 -23.23 -8.05
C GLU A 216 -1.89 -22.56 -6.84
N ALA A 217 -3.23 -22.69 -6.77
CA ALA A 217 -4.00 -22.16 -5.65
C ALA A 217 -3.61 -22.81 -4.30
N ILE A 218 -3.32 -24.11 -4.29
CA ILE A 218 -2.79 -24.82 -3.11
C ILE A 218 -1.44 -24.23 -2.70
N GLN A 219 -0.55 -23.97 -3.65
CA GLN A 219 0.76 -23.38 -3.37
C GLN A 219 0.65 -21.97 -2.79
N HIS A 220 -0.27 -21.14 -3.30
CA HIS A 220 -0.52 -19.81 -2.74
C HIS A 220 -1.05 -19.88 -1.30
N ALA A 221 -2.01 -20.75 -1.02
CA ALA A 221 -2.52 -20.94 0.34
C ALA A 221 -1.43 -21.43 1.30
N GLN A 222 -0.59 -22.36 0.87
CA GLN A 222 0.54 -22.88 1.66
C GLN A 222 1.63 -21.82 1.88
N ALA A 223 1.94 -21.01 0.87
CA ALA A 223 2.92 -19.92 0.97
C ALA A 223 2.47 -18.80 1.92
N ALA A 224 1.17 -18.54 1.95
CA ALA A 224 0.54 -17.58 2.88
C ALA A 224 0.27 -18.17 4.29
N GLU A 225 0.55 -19.47 4.51
CA GLU A 225 0.29 -20.18 5.76
C GLU A 225 -1.19 -20.12 6.21
N VAL A 226 -2.12 -20.04 5.26
CA VAL A 226 -3.55 -19.92 5.49
C VAL A 226 -4.21 -21.31 5.47
N PRO A 227 -5.08 -21.64 6.43
CA PRO A 227 -5.82 -22.90 6.43
C PRO A 227 -6.71 -23.05 5.21
N LEU A 228 -6.75 -24.29 4.70
CA LEU A 228 -7.46 -24.66 3.47
C LEU A 228 -8.73 -25.46 3.81
N ILE A 229 -9.84 -25.11 3.17
CA ILE A 229 -11.06 -25.92 3.13
C ILE A 229 -11.31 -26.32 1.69
N VAL A 230 -11.61 -27.60 1.43
CA VAL A 230 -11.88 -28.10 0.08
C VAL A 230 -13.39 -28.20 -0.14
N ALA A 231 -13.90 -27.48 -1.15
CA ALA A 231 -15.26 -27.62 -1.65
C ALA A 231 -15.25 -28.46 -2.94
N ILE A 232 -15.69 -29.72 -2.85
CA ILE A 232 -15.83 -30.61 -4.00
C ILE A 232 -17.18 -30.30 -4.64
N ASN A 233 -17.14 -29.54 -5.73
CA ASN A 233 -18.33 -29.00 -6.41
C ASN A 233 -18.80 -29.91 -7.56
N LYS A 234 -19.97 -29.59 -8.13
CA LYS A 234 -20.62 -30.30 -9.21
C LYS A 234 -21.02 -31.74 -8.89
N MET A 235 -21.42 -31.97 -7.63
CA MET A 235 -21.91 -33.30 -7.19
C MET A 235 -23.21 -33.72 -7.87
N ASP A 236 -23.90 -32.81 -8.54
CA ASP A 236 -25.10 -33.05 -9.35
C ASP A 236 -24.80 -33.80 -10.66
N LEU A 237 -23.57 -33.85 -11.12
CA LEU A 237 -23.19 -34.48 -12.35
C LEU A 237 -23.11 -36.01 -12.23
N PRO A 238 -23.58 -36.78 -13.26
CA PRO A 238 -23.57 -38.23 -13.22
C PRO A 238 -22.14 -38.84 -13.23
N ASN A 239 -21.15 -38.09 -13.69
CA ASN A 239 -19.76 -38.49 -13.73
C ASN A 239 -18.94 -37.93 -12.54
N ALA A 240 -19.59 -37.35 -11.51
CA ALA A 240 -18.94 -36.87 -10.31
C ALA A 240 -18.20 -38.02 -9.58
N ASN A 241 -16.93 -37.81 -9.31
CA ASN A 241 -16.08 -38.77 -8.61
C ASN A 241 -15.25 -38.09 -7.51
N PRO A 242 -15.81 -37.93 -6.31
CA PRO A 242 -15.13 -37.27 -5.21
C PRO A 242 -13.89 -38.03 -4.73
N ASP A 243 -13.85 -39.38 -4.87
CA ASP A 243 -12.69 -40.17 -4.46
C ASP A 243 -11.47 -39.91 -5.35
N ARG A 244 -11.68 -39.66 -6.64
CA ARG A 244 -10.61 -39.21 -7.54
C ARG A 244 -10.04 -37.89 -7.05
N VAL A 245 -10.89 -36.90 -6.73
CA VAL A 245 -10.45 -35.59 -6.23
C VAL A 245 -9.64 -35.74 -4.95
N ARG A 246 -10.07 -36.60 -4.01
CA ARG A 246 -9.34 -36.87 -2.76
C ARG A 246 -7.95 -37.46 -3.02
N ASN A 247 -7.85 -38.41 -3.97
CA ASN A 247 -6.59 -39.02 -4.35
C ASN A 247 -5.64 -38.03 -5.07
N ASP A 248 -6.18 -37.17 -5.94
CA ASP A 248 -5.40 -36.14 -6.61
C ASP A 248 -4.85 -35.10 -5.61
N LEU A 249 -5.65 -34.69 -4.61
CA LEU A 249 -5.23 -33.77 -3.57
C LEU A 249 -4.08 -34.32 -2.71
N LEU A 250 -4.06 -35.63 -2.45
CA LEU A 250 -2.96 -36.27 -1.73
C LEU A 250 -1.61 -36.10 -2.47
N GLN A 251 -1.59 -36.07 -3.81
CA GLN A 251 -0.38 -35.83 -4.58
C GLN A 251 0.20 -34.45 -4.38
N HIS A 252 -0.65 -33.49 -3.95
CA HIS A 252 -0.27 -32.10 -3.63
C HIS A 252 -0.08 -31.84 -2.13
N ASN A 253 0.11 -32.91 -1.32
CA ASN A 253 0.25 -32.83 0.13
C ASN A 253 -0.94 -32.23 0.87
N VAL A 254 -2.14 -32.27 0.29
CA VAL A 254 -3.40 -31.88 0.93
C VAL A 254 -4.07 -33.14 1.48
N ILE A 255 -3.92 -33.37 2.78
CA ILE A 255 -4.46 -34.54 3.46
C ILE A 255 -5.79 -34.15 4.11
N LEU A 256 -6.87 -34.75 3.62
CA LEU A 256 -8.21 -34.46 4.11
C LEU A 256 -8.50 -35.18 5.45
N GLU A 257 -9.40 -34.63 6.25
CA GLU A 257 -9.82 -35.17 7.56
C GLU A 257 -10.23 -36.62 7.50
N ASN A 258 -11.00 -37.03 6.48
CA ASN A 258 -11.47 -38.40 6.29
C ASN A 258 -10.36 -39.46 6.05
N VAL A 259 -9.15 -39.00 5.72
CA VAL A 259 -7.94 -39.86 5.55
C VAL A 259 -6.92 -39.62 6.68
N GLY A 260 -7.30 -38.88 7.72
CA GLY A 260 -6.46 -38.62 8.91
C GLY A 260 -5.59 -37.36 8.82
N GLY A 261 -5.94 -36.41 7.95
CA GLY A 261 -5.32 -35.08 7.87
C GLY A 261 -6.12 -34.00 8.58
N ASP A 262 -5.70 -32.77 8.42
CA ASP A 262 -6.26 -31.58 9.08
C ASP A 262 -7.14 -30.73 8.16
N VAL A 263 -7.21 -31.06 6.86
CA VAL A 263 -7.94 -30.26 5.87
C VAL A 263 -9.40 -30.71 5.78
N LEU A 264 -10.31 -29.79 6.06
CA LEU A 264 -11.75 -30.04 5.98
C LEU A 264 -12.22 -30.10 4.55
N ALA A 265 -13.14 -31.03 4.22
CA ALA A 265 -13.70 -31.17 2.88
C ALA A 265 -15.23 -31.30 2.92
N VAL A 266 -15.88 -30.57 2.02
CA VAL A 266 -17.33 -30.58 1.89
C VAL A 266 -17.69 -30.85 0.41
N GLU A 267 -18.57 -31.84 0.19
CA GLU A 267 -19.14 -32.11 -1.12
C GLU A 267 -20.38 -31.23 -1.34
N VAL A 268 -20.36 -30.42 -2.42
CA VAL A 268 -21.38 -29.41 -2.68
C VAL A 268 -21.89 -29.47 -4.12
N SER A 269 -23.08 -28.93 -4.36
CA SER A 269 -23.56 -28.58 -5.69
C SER A 269 -24.03 -27.12 -5.64
N ALA A 270 -23.29 -26.25 -6.32
CA ALA A 270 -23.68 -24.85 -6.47
C ALA A 270 -24.99 -24.70 -7.25
N LYS A 271 -25.24 -25.60 -8.20
CA LYS A 271 -26.43 -25.59 -9.06
C LYS A 271 -27.70 -25.99 -8.31
N ASP A 272 -27.64 -27.06 -7.52
CA ASP A 272 -28.79 -27.61 -6.80
C ASP A 272 -28.91 -27.04 -5.37
N GLY A 273 -27.96 -26.22 -4.93
CA GLY A 273 -27.91 -25.67 -3.57
C GLY A 273 -27.58 -26.71 -2.49
N THR A 274 -27.07 -27.89 -2.88
CA THR A 274 -26.84 -29.01 -1.96
C THR A 274 -25.61 -28.72 -1.08
N ASN A 275 -25.75 -28.92 0.25
CA ASN A 275 -24.71 -28.79 1.26
C ASN A 275 -24.02 -27.40 1.37
N LEU A 276 -24.62 -26.34 0.84
CA LEU A 276 -24.10 -24.98 0.98
C LEU A 276 -24.07 -24.54 2.44
N GLY A 277 -25.13 -24.80 3.20
CA GLY A 277 -25.18 -24.57 4.65
C GLY A 277 -24.04 -25.28 5.40
N LYS A 278 -23.75 -26.54 5.04
CA LYS A 278 -22.63 -27.29 5.63
C LYS A 278 -21.28 -26.67 5.34
N LEU A 279 -21.08 -26.09 4.14
CA LEU A 279 -19.85 -25.36 3.82
C LEU A 279 -19.71 -24.12 4.70
N VAL A 280 -20.79 -23.36 4.89
CA VAL A 280 -20.81 -22.19 5.77
C VAL A 280 -20.51 -22.57 7.23
N GLU A 281 -21.10 -23.67 7.73
CA GLU A 281 -20.80 -24.22 9.07
C GLU A 281 -19.33 -24.62 9.21
N THR A 282 -18.76 -25.26 8.18
CA THR A 282 -17.35 -25.66 8.16
C THR A 282 -16.42 -24.45 8.21
N ILE A 283 -16.75 -23.38 7.48
CA ILE A 283 -16.00 -22.11 7.51
C ILE A 283 -16.07 -21.47 8.90
N LYS A 284 -17.25 -21.45 9.52
CA LYS A 284 -17.42 -20.94 10.89
C LYS A 284 -16.61 -21.73 11.90
N LEU A 285 -16.65 -23.06 11.82
CA LEU A 285 -15.87 -23.93 12.69
C LEU A 285 -14.36 -23.64 12.59
N GLN A 286 -13.86 -23.49 11.37
CA GLN A 286 -12.46 -23.14 11.15
C GLN A 286 -12.13 -21.73 11.69
N ALA A 287 -13.05 -20.77 11.53
CA ALA A 287 -12.88 -19.42 12.05
C ALA A 287 -12.85 -19.37 13.58
N GLU A 288 -13.65 -20.20 14.26
CA GLU A 288 -13.62 -20.36 15.73
C GLU A 288 -12.29 -20.90 16.21
N LEU A 289 -11.73 -21.89 15.52
CA LEU A 289 -10.41 -22.45 15.84
C LEU A 289 -9.27 -21.42 15.69
N LEU A 290 -9.43 -20.45 14.79
CA LEU A 290 -8.45 -19.37 14.55
C LEU A 290 -8.58 -18.23 15.57
N GLU A 291 -9.63 -18.20 16.40
CA GLU A 291 -9.89 -17.11 17.38
C GLU A 291 -9.74 -15.70 16.79
N LEU A 292 -10.38 -15.45 15.65
CA LEU A 292 -10.22 -14.18 14.92
C LEU A 292 -10.76 -12.99 15.72
N LYS A 293 -9.86 -12.07 16.07
CA LYS A 293 -10.15 -10.88 16.88
C LYS A 293 -9.56 -9.63 16.23
N ALA A 294 -10.20 -8.48 16.43
CA ALA A 294 -9.69 -7.17 16.05
C ALA A 294 -10.23 -6.10 16.99
N ASN A 295 -9.52 -5.00 17.13
CA ASN A 295 -9.96 -3.83 17.87
C ASN A 295 -10.69 -2.87 16.91
N PRO A 296 -12.01 -2.60 17.06
CA PRO A 296 -12.74 -1.66 16.22
C PRO A 296 -12.50 -0.20 16.60
N ASP A 297 -12.11 0.09 17.86
CA ASP A 297 -12.07 1.44 18.43
C ASP A 297 -10.74 2.20 18.15
N ARG A 298 -10.00 1.80 17.11
CA ARG A 298 -8.75 2.45 16.69
C ARG A 298 -8.88 3.03 15.27
N PRO A 299 -7.94 3.88 14.84
CA PRO A 299 -7.87 4.30 13.44
C PRO A 299 -7.84 3.10 12.49
N GLY A 300 -8.59 3.18 11.40
CA GLY A 300 -8.75 2.08 10.48
C GLY A 300 -7.46 1.70 9.76
N GLU A 301 -7.18 0.40 9.72
CA GLU A 301 -6.10 -0.21 8.93
C GLU A 301 -6.72 -1.28 8.02
N GLY A 302 -6.23 -1.38 6.80
CA GLY A 302 -6.75 -2.34 5.83
C GLY A 302 -5.84 -2.50 4.62
N VAL A 303 -6.33 -3.19 3.61
CA VAL A 303 -5.60 -3.46 2.37
C VAL A 303 -6.47 -3.10 1.17
N VAL A 304 -5.86 -2.51 0.15
CA VAL A 304 -6.51 -2.28 -1.15
C VAL A 304 -6.63 -3.61 -1.88
N VAL A 305 -7.86 -4.08 -2.07
CA VAL A 305 -8.16 -5.30 -2.83
C VAL A 305 -8.08 -5.01 -4.33
N GLU A 306 -8.75 -3.95 -4.78
CA GLU A 306 -8.80 -3.56 -6.18
C GLU A 306 -8.93 -2.03 -6.30
N THR A 307 -8.43 -1.46 -7.41
CA THR A 307 -8.55 -0.03 -7.71
C THR A 307 -9.02 0.17 -9.13
N ARG A 308 -10.00 1.05 -9.32
CA ARG A 308 -10.53 1.42 -10.63
C ARG A 308 -10.76 2.93 -10.73
N VAL A 309 -10.84 3.43 -11.96
CA VAL A 309 -11.19 4.82 -12.24
C VAL A 309 -12.58 4.87 -12.87
N ASP A 310 -13.53 5.41 -12.11
CA ASP A 310 -14.93 5.51 -12.54
C ASP A 310 -15.20 6.90 -13.14
N ARG A 311 -15.96 6.92 -14.25
CA ARG A 311 -16.39 8.17 -14.87
C ARG A 311 -17.39 8.90 -13.97
N GLY A 312 -16.98 10.04 -13.42
CA GLY A 312 -17.82 10.88 -12.53
C GLY A 312 -17.55 10.70 -11.04
N ARG A 313 -17.17 9.51 -10.56
CA ARG A 313 -16.79 9.28 -9.15
C ARG A 313 -15.26 9.44 -8.93
N GLY A 314 -14.46 9.36 -10.01
CA GLY A 314 -13.00 9.44 -9.93
C GLY A 314 -12.37 8.11 -9.53
N VAL A 315 -11.28 8.18 -8.75
CA VAL A 315 -10.61 6.98 -8.24
C VAL A 315 -11.47 6.33 -7.16
N VAL A 316 -11.75 5.05 -7.33
CA VAL A 316 -12.48 4.18 -6.41
C VAL A 316 -11.57 3.03 -6.02
N ALA A 317 -11.29 2.88 -4.74
CA ALA A 317 -10.54 1.75 -4.21
C ALA A 317 -11.46 0.86 -3.38
N THR A 318 -11.48 -0.43 -3.67
CA THR A 318 -12.08 -1.44 -2.80
C THR A 318 -11.08 -1.78 -1.71
N VAL A 319 -11.42 -1.47 -0.48
CA VAL A 319 -10.58 -1.68 0.71
C VAL A 319 -11.21 -2.73 1.59
N LEU A 320 -10.43 -3.70 2.03
CA LEU A 320 -10.80 -4.62 3.09
C LEU A 320 -10.24 -4.05 4.39
N VAL A 321 -11.11 -3.69 5.32
CA VAL A 321 -10.70 -3.23 6.65
C VAL A 321 -10.24 -4.43 7.46
N GLN A 322 -9.03 -4.40 7.99
CA GLN A 322 -8.48 -5.47 8.82
C GLN A 322 -8.59 -5.17 10.31
N ARG A 323 -8.34 -3.92 10.70
CA ARG A 323 -8.38 -3.44 12.08
C ARG A 323 -8.96 -2.04 12.13
N GLY A 324 -9.50 -1.65 13.28
CA GLY A 324 -10.04 -0.32 13.45
C GLY A 324 -11.28 -0.04 12.61
N THR A 325 -11.65 1.23 12.53
CA THR A 325 -12.81 1.70 11.78
C THR A 325 -12.39 2.83 10.85
N ILE A 326 -12.90 2.80 9.62
CA ILE A 326 -12.73 3.86 8.62
C ILE A 326 -14.05 4.60 8.50
N GLY A 327 -14.05 5.92 8.72
CA GLY A 327 -15.23 6.78 8.67
C GLY A 327 -15.20 7.80 7.55
N ILE A 328 -16.37 8.38 7.24
CA ILE A 328 -16.46 9.51 6.29
C ILE A 328 -15.75 10.72 6.89
N GLY A 329 -14.85 11.33 6.11
CA GLY A 329 -14.05 12.50 6.51
C GLY A 329 -12.65 12.16 6.99
N ASP A 330 -12.35 10.90 7.27
CA ASP A 330 -11.03 10.45 7.66
C ASP A 330 -10.01 10.71 6.56
N ILE A 331 -8.80 11.02 6.99
CA ILE A 331 -7.65 11.15 6.11
C ILE A 331 -6.88 9.84 6.15
N PHE A 332 -6.58 9.29 5.00
CA PHE A 332 -5.90 8.00 4.91
C PHE A 332 -4.81 7.99 3.85
N VAL A 333 -3.85 7.11 4.04
CA VAL A 333 -2.76 6.83 3.12
C VAL A 333 -2.96 5.42 2.56
N ALA A 334 -2.79 5.26 1.25
CA ALA A 334 -2.84 3.98 0.54
C ALA A 334 -1.59 3.86 -0.34
N GLY A 335 -0.59 3.10 0.11
CA GLY A 335 0.72 3.05 -0.57
C GLY A 335 1.35 4.44 -0.75
N GLY A 336 1.63 4.85 -1.97
CA GLY A 336 2.15 6.18 -2.32
C GLY A 336 1.07 7.24 -2.57
N SER A 337 -0.20 6.93 -2.36
CA SER A 337 -1.34 7.83 -2.56
C SER A 337 -2.01 8.15 -1.22
N TRP A 338 -2.65 9.30 -1.13
CA TRP A 338 -3.44 9.66 0.05
C TRP A 338 -4.78 10.26 -0.38
N GLY A 339 -5.70 10.36 0.55
CA GLY A 339 -7.00 10.96 0.28
C GLY A 339 -7.78 11.27 1.55
N ARG A 340 -8.93 11.91 1.35
CA ARG A 340 -9.94 12.07 2.39
C ARG A 340 -11.17 11.30 1.98
N VAL A 341 -11.67 10.45 2.86
CA VAL A 341 -12.90 9.68 2.63
C VAL A 341 -14.07 10.63 2.37
N ARG A 342 -14.54 10.65 1.13
CA ARG A 342 -15.70 11.44 0.71
C ARG A 342 -16.99 10.66 0.84
N ALA A 343 -16.95 9.38 0.53
CA ALA A 343 -18.03 8.44 0.65
C ALA A 343 -17.47 7.04 0.84
N LEU A 344 -18.20 6.23 1.58
CA LEU A 344 -18.02 4.81 1.74
C LEU A 344 -19.25 4.12 1.15
N VAL A 345 -19.02 3.11 0.32
CA VAL A 345 -20.10 2.36 -0.32
C VAL A 345 -19.88 0.87 -0.01
N ASP A 346 -20.90 0.21 0.48
CA ASP A 346 -20.85 -1.24 0.76
C ASP A 346 -20.91 -2.08 -0.53
N ASP A 347 -20.80 -3.38 -0.40
CA ASP A 347 -20.90 -4.34 -1.50
C ASP A 347 -22.28 -4.41 -2.17
N LYS A 348 -23.31 -3.86 -1.50
CA LYS A 348 -24.68 -3.74 -2.02
C LYS A 348 -24.95 -2.40 -2.74
N GLY A 349 -23.93 -1.53 -2.83
CA GLY A 349 -24.04 -0.20 -3.43
C GLY A 349 -24.68 0.87 -2.53
N SER A 350 -24.88 0.59 -1.24
CA SER A 350 -25.44 1.54 -0.29
C SER A 350 -24.34 2.38 0.35
N GLN A 351 -24.62 3.67 0.58
CA GLN A 351 -23.69 4.52 1.32
C GLN A 351 -23.76 4.23 2.81
N ILE A 352 -22.58 4.05 3.42
CA ILE A 352 -22.40 3.84 4.86
C ILE A 352 -21.58 4.96 5.47
N SER A 353 -21.74 5.22 6.76
CA SER A 353 -20.97 6.24 7.50
C SER A 353 -19.59 5.77 7.90
N GLU A 354 -19.44 4.50 8.22
CA GLU A 354 -18.24 3.88 8.75
C GLU A 354 -18.18 2.40 8.38
N ALA A 355 -16.96 1.87 8.27
CA ALA A 355 -16.68 0.47 7.97
C ALA A 355 -15.75 -0.10 9.04
N GLY A 356 -16.15 -1.20 9.67
CA GLY A 356 -15.41 -1.92 10.71
C GLY A 356 -14.56 -3.08 10.18
N PRO A 357 -13.91 -3.84 11.10
CA PRO A 357 -13.05 -4.96 10.74
C PRO A 357 -13.74 -6.03 9.88
N SER A 358 -13.01 -6.61 8.95
CA SER A 358 -13.46 -7.61 7.97
C SER A 358 -14.53 -7.13 7.00
N GLN A 359 -14.87 -5.85 6.98
CA GLN A 359 -15.85 -5.30 6.06
C GLN A 359 -15.17 -4.80 4.78
N PRO A 360 -15.57 -5.30 3.59
CA PRO A 360 -15.13 -4.74 2.33
C PRO A 360 -15.92 -3.45 2.04
N VAL A 361 -15.23 -2.42 1.57
CA VAL A 361 -15.85 -1.13 1.28
C VAL A 361 -15.20 -0.44 0.10
N GLU A 362 -16.00 0.15 -0.78
CA GLU A 362 -15.51 1.08 -1.80
C GLU A 362 -15.26 2.45 -1.17
N VAL A 363 -14.04 2.91 -1.21
CA VAL A 363 -13.61 4.21 -0.69
C VAL A 363 -13.44 5.19 -1.83
N LEU A 364 -14.12 6.34 -1.73
CA LEU A 364 -14.02 7.45 -2.66
C LEU A 364 -13.27 8.62 -2.01
N GLY A 365 -12.41 9.29 -2.78
CA GLY A 365 -11.74 10.50 -2.30
C GLY A 365 -10.21 10.44 -2.36
N LEU A 366 -9.65 9.42 -2.99
CA LEU A 366 -8.22 9.32 -3.30
C LEU A 366 -7.82 10.38 -4.34
N ASN A 367 -6.60 10.88 -4.20
CA ASN A 367 -6.00 11.83 -5.14
C ASN A 367 -5.39 11.13 -6.36
N ASP A 368 -4.91 9.89 -6.19
CA ASP A 368 -4.30 9.09 -7.23
C ASP A 368 -4.68 7.62 -7.03
N THR A 369 -4.37 6.76 -8.01
CA THR A 369 -4.68 5.33 -7.98
C THR A 369 -3.63 4.56 -7.20
N PRO A 370 -3.92 4.05 -5.99
CA PRO A 370 -3.01 3.16 -5.30
C PRO A 370 -2.93 1.81 -6.01
N ASN A 371 -1.82 1.12 -5.83
CA ASN A 371 -1.69 -0.25 -6.30
C ASN A 371 -2.55 -1.18 -5.43
N ALA A 372 -3.15 -2.18 -6.05
CA ALA A 372 -3.81 -3.25 -5.32
C ALA A 372 -2.77 -4.01 -4.46
N GLY A 373 -3.15 -4.38 -3.24
CA GLY A 373 -2.23 -4.92 -2.22
C GLY A 373 -1.56 -3.86 -1.34
N ASN A 374 -1.70 -2.56 -1.66
CA ASN A 374 -1.18 -1.53 -0.77
C ASN A 374 -1.95 -1.49 0.55
N GLU A 375 -1.22 -1.27 1.63
CA GLU A 375 -1.81 -1.02 2.94
C GLU A 375 -2.52 0.34 2.96
N VAL A 376 -3.67 0.35 3.61
CA VAL A 376 -4.47 1.55 3.91
C VAL A 376 -4.36 1.83 5.39
N VAL A 377 -3.99 3.06 5.76
CA VAL A 377 -3.90 3.47 7.15
C VAL A 377 -4.54 4.85 7.32
N VAL A 378 -5.44 4.97 8.28
CA VAL A 378 -6.04 6.25 8.67
C VAL A 378 -5.03 7.03 9.51
N VAL A 379 -4.82 8.29 9.16
CA VAL A 379 -3.86 9.19 9.82
C VAL A 379 -4.58 10.40 10.42
N ALA A 380 -3.97 11.01 11.43
CA ALA A 380 -4.59 12.08 12.19
C ALA A 380 -4.81 13.37 11.38
N ASP A 381 -3.90 13.70 10.48
CA ASP A 381 -3.96 14.94 9.71
C ASP A 381 -3.37 14.83 8.29
N GLU A 382 -3.72 15.82 7.46
CA GLU A 382 -3.32 15.87 6.04
C GLU A 382 -1.82 16.12 5.87
N SER A 383 -1.18 16.82 6.81
CA SER A 383 0.26 17.09 6.73
C SER A 383 1.04 15.79 6.86
N ARG A 384 0.61 14.92 7.79
CA ARG A 384 1.20 13.59 7.96
C ARG A 384 0.99 12.71 6.74
N ALA A 385 -0.21 12.72 6.16
CA ALA A 385 -0.51 11.97 4.95
C ALA A 385 0.40 12.37 3.78
N ARG A 386 0.60 13.67 3.57
CA ARG A 386 1.48 14.20 2.52
C ARG A 386 2.94 13.83 2.73
N GLU A 387 3.45 13.97 3.95
CA GLU A 387 4.82 13.63 4.32
C GLU A 387 5.13 12.17 4.01
N VAL A 388 4.24 11.24 4.42
CA VAL A 388 4.37 9.80 4.16
C VAL A 388 4.36 9.49 2.67
N THR A 389 3.41 10.06 1.92
CA THR A 389 3.28 9.77 0.50
C THR A 389 4.41 10.38 -0.34
N GLU A 390 4.93 11.54 0.05
CA GLU A 390 6.10 12.14 -0.57
C GLU A 390 7.35 11.27 -0.35
N TYR A 391 7.56 10.80 0.87
CA TYR A 391 8.64 9.87 1.19
C TYR A 391 8.55 8.59 0.34
N ARG A 392 7.40 7.89 0.36
CA ARG A 392 7.19 6.67 -0.42
C ARG A 392 7.34 6.90 -1.92
N GLY A 393 6.86 8.05 -2.42
CA GLY A 393 7.03 8.46 -3.82
C GLY A 393 8.50 8.64 -4.21
N ASN A 394 9.32 9.21 -3.33
CA ASN A 394 10.76 9.36 -3.55
C ASN A 394 11.46 8.00 -3.55
N VAL A 395 11.17 7.12 -2.59
CA VAL A 395 11.74 5.76 -2.52
C VAL A 395 11.42 4.97 -3.81
N ILE A 396 10.17 4.99 -4.27
CA ILE A 396 9.76 4.31 -5.51
C ILE A 396 10.52 4.89 -6.71
N ARG A 397 10.63 6.21 -6.80
CA ARG A 397 11.36 6.88 -7.89
C ARG A 397 12.84 6.52 -7.91
N ASP A 398 13.47 6.51 -6.74
CA ASP A 398 14.89 6.17 -6.61
C ASP A 398 15.15 4.71 -6.97
N GLN A 399 14.27 3.80 -6.58
CA GLN A 399 14.32 2.39 -7.00
C GLN A 399 14.16 2.24 -8.51
N GLN A 400 13.25 2.97 -9.15
CA GLN A 400 13.07 2.97 -10.60
C GLN A 400 14.30 3.52 -11.33
N VAL A 401 14.89 4.61 -10.83
CA VAL A 401 16.12 5.17 -11.40
C VAL A 401 17.31 4.22 -11.23
N ALA A 402 17.42 3.58 -10.08
CA ALA A 402 18.49 2.61 -9.80
C ALA A 402 18.37 1.35 -10.69
N SER A 403 17.15 0.84 -10.89
CA SER A 403 16.90 -0.30 -11.78
C SER A 403 17.15 0.05 -13.25
N ALA A 404 16.72 1.23 -13.70
CA ALA A 404 17.00 1.73 -15.06
C ALA A 404 18.51 1.90 -15.33
N ARG A 405 19.29 2.35 -14.33
CA ARG A 405 20.74 2.50 -14.47
C ARG A 405 21.49 1.16 -14.50
N ARG A 406 21.02 0.15 -13.76
CA ARG A 406 21.60 -1.21 -13.80
C ARG A 406 21.33 -1.89 -15.14
N GLY A 407 20.13 -1.70 -15.70
CA GLY A 407 19.78 -2.23 -17.02
C GLY A 407 20.62 -1.67 -18.17
N THR A 408 21.02 -0.41 -18.12
CA THR A 408 21.74 0.22 -19.25
C THR A 408 23.15 -0.29 -19.51
N LEU A 409 23.92 -0.74 -18.52
CA LEU A 409 25.27 -1.24 -18.72
C LEU A 409 25.30 -2.72 -19.11
N GLU A 410 24.56 -3.57 -18.43
CA GLU A 410 24.47 -4.99 -18.77
C GLU A 410 23.69 -5.21 -20.08
N GLN A 411 22.61 -4.46 -20.32
CA GLN A 411 21.87 -4.50 -21.58
C GLN A 411 22.73 -3.99 -22.77
N MET A 412 23.49 -2.90 -22.62
CA MET A 412 24.43 -2.47 -23.68
C MET A 412 25.46 -3.54 -24.03
N PHE A 413 25.93 -4.31 -23.07
CA PHE A 413 26.88 -5.40 -23.36
C PHE A 413 26.18 -6.62 -23.99
N SER A 414 24.93 -6.94 -23.61
CA SER A 414 24.17 -8.02 -24.25
C SER A 414 23.63 -7.61 -25.63
N GLU A 415 23.18 -6.40 -25.81
CA GLU A 415 22.75 -5.85 -27.12
C GLU A 415 23.90 -5.78 -28.14
N ILE A 416 25.12 -5.53 -27.69
CA ILE A 416 26.31 -5.59 -28.54
C ILE A 416 26.67 -7.04 -28.92
N ALA A 417 26.31 -8.01 -28.08
CA ALA A 417 26.63 -9.43 -28.30
C ALA A 417 25.55 -10.21 -29.07
N GLU A 418 24.28 -9.82 -28.98
CA GLU A 418 23.13 -10.58 -29.51
C GLU A 418 22.50 -10.01 -30.78
N GLY A 419 22.91 -8.82 -31.24
CA GLY A 419 22.24 -8.12 -32.35
C GLY A 419 20.95 -7.39 -31.91
N GLU A 420 20.60 -6.31 -32.63
CA GLU A 420 19.44 -5.46 -32.30
C GLU A 420 18.12 -6.23 -32.34
N ALA A 421 17.59 -6.62 -31.16
CA ALA A 421 16.22 -7.07 -31.08
C ALA A 421 15.28 -5.89 -31.38
N SER A 422 14.30 -6.07 -32.24
CA SER A 422 13.32 -5.03 -32.56
C SER A 422 12.40 -4.79 -31.35
N GLU A 423 12.39 -3.57 -30.81
CA GLU A 423 11.51 -3.19 -29.71
C GLU A 423 10.17 -2.65 -30.22
N VAL A 424 9.07 -3.15 -29.66
CA VAL A 424 7.73 -2.62 -29.92
C VAL A 424 7.30 -1.75 -28.72
N PRO A 425 7.27 -0.43 -28.86
CA PRO A 425 6.85 0.47 -27.78
C PRO A 425 5.34 0.38 -27.58
N LEU A 426 4.89 0.13 -26.35
CA LEU A 426 3.50 -0.06 -25.98
C LEU A 426 3.09 0.91 -24.88
N VAL A 427 1.84 1.40 -24.99
CA VAL A 427 1.13 2.11 -23.92
C VAL A 427 -0.06 1.26 -23.51
N VAL A 428 -0.13 0.88 -22.25
CA VAL A 428 -1.17 -0.02 -21.74
C VAL A 428 -2.08 0.75 -20.78
N LYS A 429 -3.40 0.67 -21.04
CA LYS A 429 -4.42 1.19 -20.14
C LYS A 429 -5.45 0.10 -19.88
N ALA A 430 -5.83 -0.07 -18.60
CA ALA A 430 -6.85 -1.01 -18.20
C ALA A 430 -7.92 -0.31 -17.34
N ASP A 431 -9.03 -0.94 -17.13
CA ASP A 431 -10.16 -0.46 -16.31
C ASP A 431 -9.89 -0.60 -14.82
N ALA A 432 -9.17 -1.66 -14.42
CA ALA A 432 -8.80 -1.96 -13.06
C ALA A 432 -7.30 -2.29 -12.94
N HIS A 433 -6.76 -2.15 -11.72
CA HIS A 433 -5.33 -2.36 -11.46
C HIS A 433 -4.92 -3.83 -11.69
N GLY A 434 -5.71 -4.78 -11.22
CA GLY A 434 -5.41 -6.19 -11.41
C GLY A 434 -5.43 -6.62 -12.88
N SER A 435 -6.36 -6.10 -13.70
CA SER A 435 -6.36 -6.31 -15.16
C SER A 435 -5.09 -5.75 -15.79
N LEU A 436 -4.59 -4.58 -15.32
CA LEU A 436 -3.35 -3.99 -15.78
C LEU A 436 -2.16 -4.90 -15.47
N GLU A 437 -2.03 -5.38 -14.23
CA GLU A 437 -0.97 -6.30 -13.81
C GLU A 437 -0.93 -7.56 -14.66
N ALA A 438 -2.10 -8.17 -14.91
CA ALA A 438 -2.23 -9.37 -15.75
C ALA A 438 -1.76 -9.13 -17.19
N ILE A 439 -2.13 -8.00 -17.79
CA ILE A 439 -1.70 -7.62 -19.14
C ILE A 439 -0.18 -7.42 -19.19
N LEU A 440 0.38 -6.71 -18.21
CA LEU A 440 1.82 -6.44 -18.13
C LEU A 440 2.63 -7.73 -17.97
N ALA A 441 2.20 -8.64 -17.11
CA ALA A 441 2.84 -9.94 -16.90
C ALA A 441 2.83 -10.79 -18.17
N ASN A 442 1.71 -10.85 -18.88
CA ASN A 442 1.61 -11.57 -20.15
C ASN A 442 2.48 -10.94 -21.24
N LEU A 443 2.49 -9.62 -21.36
CA LEU A 443 3.34 -8.92 -22.33
C LEU A 443 4.82 -9.15 -22.10
N ALA A 444 5.25 -9.22 -20.82
CA ALA A 444 6.62 -9.55 -20.47
C ALA A 444 7.04 -10.96 -20.91
N GLY A 445 6.08 -11.92 -20.90
CA GLY A 445 6.32 -13.30 -21.34
C GLY A 445 6.24 -13.52 -22.88
N LEU A 446 5.68 -12.57 -23.63
CA LEU A 446 5.48 -12.70 -25.08
C LEU A 446 6.74 -12.35 -25.92
N GLY A 447 7.81 -11.84 -25.30
CA GLY A 447 9.05 -11.50 -26.00
C GLY A 447 9.71 -12.70 -26.66
N THR A 448 10.19 -12.54 -27.90
CA THR A 448 11.10 -13.49 -28.58
C THR A 448 12.49 -12.90 -28.65
N ASP A 449 13.49 -13.69 -29.06
CA ASP A 449 14.85 -13.20 -29.24
C ASP A 449 14.96 -12.09 -30.30
N GLU A 450 14.01 -12.03 -31.24
CA GLU A 450 13.98 -11.05 -32.31
C GLU A 450 13.13 -9.81 -32.01
N VAL A 451 12.06 -9.95 -31.17
CA VAL A 451 11.11 -8.87 -30.88
C VAL A 451 10.75 -8.86 -29.39
N LYS A 452 10.94 -7.70 -28.73
CA LYS A 452 10.61 -7.50 -27.33
C LYS A 452 9.55 -6.39 -27.16
N ALA A 453 8.57 -6.63 -26.29
CA ALA A 453 7.60 -5.61 -25.93
C ALA A 453 8.23 -4.62 -24.92
N ARG A 454 8.25 -3.31 -25.27
CA ARG A 454 8.70 -2.26 -24.36
C ARG A 454 7.53 -1.43 -23.88
N ILE A 455 7.22 -1.53 -22.61
CA ILE A 455 6.13 -0.77 -22.00
C ILE A 455 6.63 0.62 -21.67
N LEU A 456 6.15 1.63 -22.40
CA LEU A 456 6.49 3.04 -22.19
C LEU A 456 5.67 3.67 -21.06
N LEU A 457 4.40 3.31 -20.99
CA LEU A 457 3.47 3.83 -19.99
C LEU A 457 2.39 2.79 -19.72
N SER A 458 2.10 2.61 -18.45
CA SER A 458 0.98 1.78 -17.99
C SER A 458 0.14 2.56 -16.99
N GLY A 459 -1.15 2.24 -16.87
CA GLY A 459 -2.01 2.89 -15.88
C GLY A 459 -3.47 2.50 -15.99
N VAL A 460 -4.21 2.78 -14.93
CA VAL A 460 -5.65 2.53 -14.84
C VAL A 460 -6.43 3.71 -15.44
N GLY A 461 -7.56 3.44 -16.07
CA GLY A 461 -8.47 4.42 -16.64
C GLY A 461 -8.46 4.50 -18.16
N GLY A 462 -9.31 5.37 -18.70
CA GLY A 462 -9.47 5.56 -20.15
C GLY A 462 -8.29 6.25 -20.82
N ILE A 463 -8.23 6.13 -22.14
CA ILE A 463 -7.36 6.92 -23.00
C ILE A 463 -8.11 8.24 -23.29
N ASN A 464 -7.51 9.35 -22.89
CA ASN A 464 -8.06 10.71 -23.12
C ASN A 464 -7.27 11.41 -24.21
#